data_b8b95117782b8696b4fcf987519cceb9
#
_entry.id   b8b95117782b8696b4fcf987519cceb9
#
_cell.length_a   1.000
_cell.length_b   1.000
_cell.length_c   1.000
_cell.angle_alpha   90.00
_cell.angle_beta   90.00
_cell.angle_gamma   90.00
#
_symmetry.space_group_name_H-M   'P 1'
#
loop_
_entity.id
_entity.type
_entity.pdbx_description
1 polymer ?
#
loop_
_entity_poly.entity_id
_entity_poly.type
_entity_poly.pdbx_seq_one_letter_code
_entity_poly.pdbx_strand_id
1 'polypeptide(L)'
;MPPGTAPLETGEAQDAPREDPAPEAAPGTETVATSAEELGRPATIRDVAALARVSHQTVHRFLQGYEGIRPATRERVVEALAALEYRPNLTARSLTTGRSMRIGALTHELDQFGPSKIIQGAAQAARDAGYVLDILSLDMGDPDEIDRALQTVTQHDLAGVLALASTDHMAQAFGTANFRVPAFLAGEEDEFASDHPSQLTSVGFPALIDHLAELGHRRLLHLAGPLAWSAARNRARAFETAVAAHGLVSAGVVHGDWTARSGHEVVSALPSSLDFTAVVAANDQMALGALLALRERGLRVPEDMSITGVDDIPDAAYFSPPLTTLRVDFVAQGRRAVEHLLARIAGREPEDDEALISQLVVRRSTDATAR
;
A
#
# COMPACT_ATOMS: atom_id res chain seq x y z
N MET A 1 34.64 -43.36 -54.43
CA MET A 1 35.36 -42.34 -55.26
C MET A 1 34.42 -41.16 -55.41
N PRO A 2 34.80 -39.93 -54.99
CA PRO A 2 34.03 -38.70 -55.20
C PRO A 2 34.42 -38.01 -56.51
N PRO A 3 33.67 -37.02 -56.95
CA PRO A 3 34.25 -35.69 -57.06
C PRO A 3 33.20 -34.64 -56.59
N GLY A 4 33.47 -33.43 -56.26
CA GLY A 4 34.58 -32.53 -56.35
C GLY A 4 34.09 -31.20 -55.79
N THR A 5 34.94 -30.60 -55.03
CA THR A 5 34.73 -29.30 -54.37
C THR A 5 34.85 -28.15 -55.36
N ALA A 6 33.99 -27.14 -55.25
CA ALA A 6 34.26 -25.80 -55.75
C ALA A 6 33.95 -24.77 -54.66
N PRO A 7 34.74 -23.69 -54.50
CA PRO A 7 34.71 -22.79 -53.36
C PRO A 7 33.67 -21.72 -53.56
N LEU A 8 33.00 -21.38 -52.44
CA LEU A 8 32.11 -20.22 -52.35
C LEU A 8 32.93 -18.97 -52.02
N GLU A 9 32.89 -18.02 -52.92
CA GLU A 9 33.43 -16.67 -52.74
C GLU A 9 32.61 -15.90 -51.66
N THR A 10 33.33 -15.38 -50.70
CA THR A 10 32.82 -14.46 -49.70
C THR A 10 32.68 -13.08 -50.33
N GLY A 11 31.44 -12.67 -50.62
CA GLY A 11 31.10 -11.29 -50.97
C GLY A 11 30.72 -10.51 -49.71
N GLU A 12 31.59 -9.62 -49.24
CA GLU A 12 31.26 -8.58 -48.27
C GLU A 12 30.29 -7.58 -48.93
N ALA A 13 29.02 -7.61 -48.48
CA ALA A 13 28.07 -6.57 -48.82
C ALA A 13 28.22 -5.41 -47.83
N GLN A 14 28.82 -4.32 -48.27
CA GLN A 14 28.83 -3.03 -47.59
C GLN A 14 27.38 -2.52 -47.45
N ASP A 15 26.93 -2.38 -46.22
CA ASP A 15 25.64 -1.81 -45.87
C ASP A 15 25.69 -0.27 -46.08
N ALA A 16 25.17 0.19 -47.21
CA ALA A 16 24.99 1.61 -47.49
C ALA A 16 23.77 2.13 -46.70
N PRO A 17 23.82 3.34 -46.15
CA PRO A 17 22.70 3.89 -45.40
C PRO A 17 21.50 4.10 -46.34
N ARG A 18 20.38 3.44 -46.02
CA ARG A 18 19.10 3.62 -46.73
C ARG A 18 18.61 5.04 -46.51
N GLU A 19 18.51 5.81 -47.55
CA GLU A 19 17.80 7.09 -47.59
C GLU A 19 16.30 6.85 -47.27
N ASP A 20 15.79 7.61 -46.32
CA ASP A 20 14.34 7.65 -46.05
C ASP A 20 13.61 8.15 -47.31
N PRO A 21 12.54 7.50 -47.74
CA PRO A 21 11.74 8.00 -48.89
C PRO A 21 11.14 9.37 -48.54
N ALA A 22 11.24 10.26 -49.52
CA ALA A 22 10.61 11.59 -49.47
C ALA A 22 9.10 11.47 -49.16
N PRO A 23 8.52 12.40 -48.36
CA PRO A 23 7.12 12.31 -48.03
C PRO A 23 6.25 12.48 -49.29
N GLU A 24 5.36 11.51 -49.51
CA GLU A 24 4.31 11.56 -50.50
C GLU A 24 3.41 12.80 -50.25
N ALA A 25 3.20 13.63 -51.25
CA ALA A 25 2.43 14.85 -51.16
C ALA A 25 0.98 14.54 -50.77
N ALA A 26 0.54 15.07 -49.64
CA ALA A 26 -0.83 14.95 -49.14
C ALA A 26 -1.79 15.88 -49.95
N PRO A 27 -3.03 15.46 -50.24
CA PRO A 27 -4.08 16.32 -50.70
C PRO A 27 -4.73 17.06 -49.54
N GLY A 28 -4.88 18.37 -49.67
CA GLY A 28 -5.67 19.23 -48.78
C GLY A 28 -4.82 19.93 -47.73
N THR A 29 -4.80 21.27 -47.80
CA THR A 29 -4.28 22.18 -46.76
C THR A 29 -5.17 22.14 -45.51
N GLU A 30 -5.07 21.07 -44.71
CA GLU A 30 -5.54 21.11 -43.32
C GLU A 30 -4.58 22.02 -42.54
N THR A 31 -5.10 23.09 -42.01
CA THR A 31 -4.37 24.02 -41.12
C THR A 31 -3.87 23.23 -39.94
N VAL A 32 -2.55 23.05 -39.82
CA VAL A 32 -1.94 22.34 -38.66
C VAL A 32 -2.12 23.23 -37.45
N ALA A 33 -2.85 22.78 -36.45
CA ALA A 33 -3.03 23.51 -35.20
C ALA A 33 -1.66 23.71 -34.53
N THR A 34 -1.40 24.92 -34.07
CA THR A 34 -0.14 25.34 -33.45
C THR A 34 -0.23 25.43 -31.94
N SER A 35 -1.43 25.31 -31.35
CA SER A 35 -1.68 25.33 -29.91
C SER A 35 -2.81 24.37 -29.51
N ALA A 36 -2.88 24.06 -28.21
CA ALA A 36 -3.95 23.23 -27.64
C ALA A 36 -5.34 23.90 -27.80
N GLU A 37 -5.42 25.24 -27.71
CA GLU A 37 -6.67 25.99 -27.87
C GLU A 37 -7.25 25.85 -29.27
N GLU A 38 -6.40 25.86 -30.29
CA GLU A 38 -6.84 25.72 -31.70
C GLU A 38 -7.41 24.30 -31.98
N LEU A 39 -7.02 23.27 -31.21
CA LEU A 39 -7.54 21.93 -31.41
C LEU A 39 -8.99 21.76 -30.96
N GLY A 40 -9.41 22.46 -29.91
CA GLY A 40 -10.74 22.29 -29.29
C GLY A 40 -11.04 20.87 -28.76
N ARG A 41 -10.02 20.02 -28.74
CA ARG A 41 -10.02 18.62 -28.25
C ARG A 41 -8.63 18.24 -27.73
N PRO A 42 -8.50 17.19 -26.93
CA PRO A 42 -7.18 16.69 -26.53
C PRO A 42 -6.30 16.37 -27.75
N ALA A 43 -5.04 16.83 -27.71
CA ALA A 43 -4.08 16.57 -28.76
C ALA A 43 -3.78 15.08 -28.90
N THR A 44 -3.60 14.63 -30.14
CA THR A 44 -3.21 13.24 -30.45
C THR A 44 -1.74 13.19 -30.89
N ILE A 45 -1.18 11.99 -30.91
CA ILE A 45 0.19 11.77 -31.44
C ILE A 45 0.33 12.23 -32.89
N ARG A 46 -0.77 12.24 -33.68
CA ARG A 46 -0.78 12.70 -35.07
C ARG A 46 -0.67 14.20 -35.13
N ASP A 47 -1.34 14.93 -34.23
CA ASP A 47 -1.27 16.40 -34.16
C ASP A 47 0.17 16.81 -33.79
N VAL A 48 0.79 16.15 -32.82
CA VAL A 48 2.20 16.38 -32.47
C VAL A 48 3.12 16.09 -33.66
N ALA A 49 2.90 14.99 -34.37
CA ALA A 49 3.69 14.64 -35.54
C ALA A 49 3.57 15.69 -36.67
N ALA A 50 2.36 16.19 -36.92
CA ALA A 50 2.10 17.23 -37.90
C ALA A 50 2.82 18.54 -37.51
N LEU A 51 2.70 18.99 -36.25
CA LEU A 51 3.33 20.23 -35.79
C LEU A 51 4.88 20.09 -35.77
N ALA A 52 5.41 18.97 -35.33
CA ALA A 52 6.86 18.69 -35.32
C ALA A 52 7.43 18.40 -36.72
N ARG A 53 6.58 18.23 -37.75
CA ARG A 53 6.92 17.85 -39.14
C ARG A 53 7.76 16.54 -39.17
N VAL A 54 7.25 15.51 -38.48
CA VAL A 54 7.83 14.18 -38.46
C VAL A 54 6.75 13.11 -38.62
N SER A 55 7.15 11.85 -38.84
CA SER A 55 6.19 10.76 -38.84
C SER A 55 5.65 10.49 -37.43
N HIS A 56 4.41 9.99 -37.33
CA HIS A 56 3.86 9.55 -36.04
C HIS A 56 4.71 8.48 -35.36
N GLN A 57 5.42 7.64 -36.15
CA GLN A 57 6.37 6.65 -35.62
C GLN A 57 7.57 7.30 -34.95
N THR A 58 8.04 8.45 -35.47
CA THR A 58 9.14 9.21 -34.86
C THR A 58 8.73 9.75 -33.50
N VAL A 59 7.52 10.31 -33.39
CA VAL A 59 6.96 10.76 -32.09
C VAL A 59 6.79 9.58 -31.13
N HIS A 60 6.27 8.45 -31.63
CA HIS A 60 6.11 7.25 -30.83
C HIS A 60 7.45 6.72 -30.28
N ARG A 61 8.48 6.62 -31.12
CA ARG A 61 9.84 6.24 -30.70
C ARG A 61 10.41 7.22 -29.67
N PHE A 62 10.18 8.53 -29.84
CA PHE A 62 10.60 9.54 -28.88
C PHE A 62 9.96 9.33 -27.52
N LEU A 63 8.64 9.10 -27.48
CA LEU A 63 7.89 8.85 -26.23
C LEU A 63 8.30 7.52 -25.54
N GLN A 64 8.89 6.59 -26.29
CA GLN A 64 9.46 5.35 -25.76
C GLN A 64 10.93 5.47 -25.31
N GLY A 65 11.52 6.68 -25.38
CA GLY A 65 12.90 6.90 -24.94
C GLY A 65 13.96 6.44 -25.95
N TYR A 66 13.60 6.18 -27.23
CA TYR A 66 14.58 5.77 -28.24
C TYR A 66 15.64 6.85 -28.47
N GLU A 67 16.91 6.49 -28.24
CA GLU A 67 18.05 7.42 -28.30
C GLU A 67 18.48 7.77 -29.72
N GLY A 68 18.15 6.96 -30.72
CA GLY A 68 18.58 7.14 -32.11
C GLY A 68 17.89 8.28 -32.88
N ILE A 69 17.20 9.21 -32.23
CA ILE A 69 16.57 10.38 -32.83
C ILE A 69 17.56 11.53 -32.89
N ARG A 70 17.76 12.12 -34.08
CA ARG A 70 18.64 13.27 -34.28
C ARG A 70 18.27 14.44 -33.35
N PRO A 71 19.26 15.16 -32.75
CA PRO A 71 19.00 16.24 -31.79
C PRO A 71 17.98 17.27 -32.27
N ALA A 72 18.13 17.79 -33.48
CA ALA A 72 17.20 18.78 -34.06
C ALA A 72 15.76 18.23 -34.26
N THR A 73 15.61 16.93 -34.47
CA THR A 73 14.28 16.31 -34.52
C THR A 73 13.69 16.13 -33.13
N ARG A 74 14.52 15.79 -32.15
CA ARG A 74 14.13 15.69 -30.74
C ARG A 74 13.60 17.03 -30.23
N GLU A 75 14.31 18.13 -30.49
CA GLU A 75 13.90 19.49 -30.10
C GLU A 75 12.52 19.84 -30.66
N ARG A 76 12.29 19.65 -31.97
CA ARG A 76 10.98 19.93 -32.58
C ARG A 76 9.85 19.10 -32.00
N VAL A 77 10.12 17.84 -31.65
CA VAL A 77 9.10 17.00 -30.98
C VAL A 77 8.80 17.50 -29.57
N VAL A 78 9.81 17.91 -28.80
CA VAL A 78 9.63 18.49 -27.46
C VAL A 78 8.80 19.78 -27.53
N GLU A 79 9.14 20.68 -28.45
CA GLU A 79 8.40 21.93 -28.67
C GLU A 79 6.94 21.68 -29.05
N ALA A 80 6.70 20.72 -29.95
CA ALA A 80 5.34 20.37 -30.37
C ALA A 80 4.51 19.73 -29.22
N LEU A 81 5.14 18.87 -28.41
CA LEU A 81 4.49 18.31 -27.22
C LEU A 81 4.09 19.39 -26.22
N ALA A 82 4.96 20.38 -26.00
CA ALA A 82 4.69 21.50 -25.09
C ALA A 82 3.60 22.43 -25.64
N ALA A 83 3.70 22.82 -26.93
CA ALA A 83 2.74 23.73 -27.56
C ALA A 83 1.31 23.19 -27.62
N LEU A 84 1.18 21.86 -27.82
CA LEU A 84 -0.11 21.18 -27.86
C LEU A 84 -0.56 20.64 -26.49
N GLU A 85 0.19 20.89 -25.43
CA GLU A 85 -0.04 20.31 -24.10
C GLU A 85 -0.33 18.79 -24.17
N TYR A 86 0.38 18.11 -25.07
CA TYR A 86 0.11 16.71 -25.33
C TYR A 86 0.36 15.85 -24.10
N ARG A 87 -0.66 15.12 -23.71
CA ARG A 87 -0.57 14.10 -22.67
C ARG A 87 -0.75 12.72 -23.30
N PRO A 88 0.21 11.78 -23.10
CA PRO A 88 0.04 10.42 -23.58
C PRO A 88 -1.27 9.83 -23.10
N ASN A 89 -2.12 9.37 -23.99
CA ASN A 89 -3.34 8.66 -23.63
C ASN A 89 -2.95 7.24 -23.20
N LEU A 90 -2.97 6.99 -21.89
CA LEU A 90 -2.62 5.69 -21.30
C LEU A 90 -3.56 4.58 -21.77
N THR A 91 -4.84 4.88 -22.00
CA THR A 91 -5.81 3.92 -22.55
C THR A 91 -5.47 3.54 -24.00
N ALA A 92 -5.08 4.50 -24.84
CA ALA A 92 -4.64 4.20 -26.20
C ALA A 92 -3.30 3.41 -26.18
N ARG A 93 -2.44 3.68 -25.22
CA ARG A 93 -1.19 2.94 -25.01
C ARG A 93 -1.47 1.49 -24.60
N SER A 94 -2.40 1.25 -23.66
CA SER A 94 -2.78 -0.11 -23.24
C SER A 94 -3.36 -0.91 -24.40
N LEU A 95 -4.21 -0.31 -25.22
CA LEU A 95 -4.75 -0.94 -26.43
C LEU A 95 -3.67 -1.29 -27.46
N THR A 96 -2.62 -0.47 -27.58
CA THR A 96 -1.54 -0.69 -28.55
C THR A 96 -0.50 -1.68 -28.04
N THR A 97 -0.20 -1.67 -26.76
CA THR A 97 0.83 -2.52 -26.12
C THR A 97 0.26 -3.82 -25.56
N GLY A 98 -1.07 -3.94 -25.43
CA GLY A 98 -1.73 -5.03 -24.73
C GLY A 98 -1.40 -5.06 -23.23
N ARG A 99 -0.89 -3.96 -22.65
CA ARG A 99 -0.49 -3.88 -21.25
C ARG A 99 -1.15 -2.69 -20.57
N SER A 100 -1.93 -2.97 -19.55
CA SER A 100 -2.48 -1.96 -18.66
C SER A 100 -1.39 -1.36 -17.77
N MET A 101 -1.55 -0.08 -17.42
CA MET A 101 -0.73 0.61 -16.43
C MET A 101 -1.56 0.97 -15.19
N ARG A 102 -2.59 0.16 -14.90
CA ARG A 102 -3.49 0.35 -13.78
C ARG A 102 -3.43 -0.86 -12.87
N ILE A 103 -3.32 -0.63 -11.57
CA ILE A 103 -3.39 -1.64 -10.51
C ILE A 103 -4.67 -1.41 -9.74
N GLY A 104 -5.52 -2.44 -9.59
CA GLY A 104 -6.67 -2.38 -8.71
C GLY A 104 -6.26 -2.66 -7.28
N ALA A 105 -6.72 -1.84 -6.32
CA ALA A 105 -6.54 -2.07 -4.90
C ALA A 105 -7.89 -2.28 -4.23
N LEU A 106 -8.12 -3.47 -3.69
CA LEU A 106 -9.27 -3.81 -2.87
C LEU A 106 -8.92 -3.56 -1.41
N THR A 107 -9.65 -2.71 -0.73
CA THR A 107 -9.41 -2.34 0.66
C THR A 107 -10.72 -2.07 1.39
N HIS A 108 -10.67 -1.81 2.68
CA HIS A 108 -11.84 -1.43 3.47
C HIS A 108 -11.41 -0.46 4.58
N GLU A 109 -12.39 0.16 5.26
CA GLU A 109 -12.17 1.00 6.43
C GLU A 109 -11.04 2.04 6.25
N LEU A 110 -11.09 2.79 5.13
CA LEU A 110 -10.10 3.84 4.83
C LEU A 110 -10.09 5.00 5.82
N ASP A 111 -11.06 5.10 6.68
CA ASP A 111 -11.12 6.01 7.83
C ASP A 111 -10.22 5.56 8.99
N GLN A 112 -9.82 4.29 9.03
CA GLN A 112 -8.85 3.78 9.98
C GLN A 112 -7.42 4.13 9.56
N PHE A 113 -6.56 4.38 10.57
CA PHE A 113 -5.18 4.85 10.31
C PHE A 113 -4.34 3.83 9.53
N GLY A 114 -4.32 2.57 9.95
CA GLY A 114 -3.52 1.52 9.32
C GLY A 114 -3.84 1.32 7.83
N PRO A 115 -5.09 0.95 7.47
CA PRO A 115 -5.51 0.77 6.07
C PRO A 115 -5.22 1.99 5.20
N SER A 116 -5.50 3.21 5.70
CA SER A 116 -5.25 4.43 4.92
C SER A 116 -3.76 4.68 4.65
N LYS A 117 -2.87 4.37 5.60
CA LYS A 117 -1.42 4.51 5.43
C LYS A 117 -0.82 3.43 4.52
N ILE A 118 -1.35 2.21 4.57
CA ILE A 118 -0.97 1.15 3.64
C ILE A 118 -1.31 1.57 2.20
N ILE A 119 -2.53 2.07 1.96
CA ILE A 119 -2.93 2.57 0.64
C ILE A 119 -2.08 3.77 0.20
N GLN A 120 -1.71 4.67 1.12
CA GLN A 120 -0.81 5.79 0.80
C GLN A 120 0.55 5.30 0.29
N GLY A 121 1.15 4.32 0.97
CA GLY A 121 2.42 3.72 0.57
C GLY A 121 2.32 2.97 -0.76
N ALA A 122 1.25 2.19 -0.93
CA ALA A 122 0.96 1.47 -2.17
C ALA A 122 0.79 2.43 -3.36
N ALA A 123 0.03 3.52 -3.18
CA ALA A 123 -0.19 4.51 -4.24
C ALA A 123 1.11 5.24 -4.63
N GLN A 124 2.01 5.50 -3.67
CA GLN A 124 3.31 6.08 -3.97
C GLN A 124 4.18 5.12 -4.78
N ALA A 125 4.31 3.87 -4.34
CA ALA A 125 5.11 2.85 -5.04
C ALA A 125 4.57 2.56 -6.45
N ALA A 126 3.25 2.49 -6.61
CA ALA A 126 2.63 2.33 -7.93
C ALA A 126 3.00 3.49 -8.87
N ARG A 127 2.89 4.76 -8.40
CA ARG A 127 3.28 5.93 -9.20
C ARG A 127 4.76 5.94 -9.58
N ASP A 128 5.64 5.61 -8.64
CA ASP A 128 7.09 5.56 -8.88
C ASP A 128 7.45 4.51 -9.95
N ALA A 129 6.66 3.44 -10.04
CA ALA A 129 6.75 2.41 -11.07
C ALA A 129 5.97 2.75 -12.37
N GLY A 130 5.32 3.92 -12.45
CA GLY A 130 4.56 4.38 -13.62
C GLY A 130 3.14 3.81 -13.72
N TYR A 131 2.59 3.26 -12.64
CA TYR A 131 1.22 2.76 -12.57
C TYR A 131 0.28 3.74 -11.86
N VAL A 132 -1.00 3.65 -12.19
CA VAL A 132 -2.09 4.27 -11.43
C VAL A 132 -2.70 3.23 -10.51
N LEU A 133 -2.92 3.58 -9.24
CA LEU A 133 -3.64 2.73 -8.28
C LEU A 133 -5.12 3.13 -8.26
N ASP A 134 -5.99 2.22 -8.67
CA ASP A 134 -7.44 2.36 -8.61
C ASP A 134 -7.95 1.71 -7.32
N ILE A 135 -8.52 2.51 -6.43
CA ILE A 135 -8.92 2.05 -5.10
C ILE A 135 -10.42 1.74 -5.10
N LEU A 136 -10.76 0.50 -4.76
CA LEU A 136 -12.11 0.07 -4.41
C LEU A 136 -12.18 -0.13 -2.90
N SER A 137 -12.93 0.74 -2.21
CA SER A 137 -13.20 0.60 -0.79
C SER A 137 -14.45 -0.23 -0.59
N LEU A 138 -14.33 -1.32 0.16
CA LEU A 138 -15.40 -2.28 0.43
C LEU A 138 -16.20 -1.85 1.66
N ASP A 139 -17.52 -1.98 1.59
CA ASP A 139 -18.39 -1.89 2.75
C ASP A 139 -18.52 -3.27 3.40
N MET A 140 -17.83 -3.48 4.50
CA MET A 140 -17.84 -4.75 5.24
C MET A 140 -19.16 -5.04 5.96
N GLY A 141 -20.07 -4.07 6.01
CA GLY A 141 -21.45 -4.26 6.48
C GLY A 141 -22.36 -4.94 5.44
N ASP A 142 -21.94 -4.99 4.18
CA ASP A 142 -22.69 -5.63 3.09
C ASP A 142 -22.07 -7.01 2.74
N PRO A 143 -22.78 -8.12 2.98
CA PRO A 143 -22.25 -9.47 2.72
C PRO A 143 -21.86 -9.72 1.25
N ASP A 144 -22.52 -9.03 0.30
CA ASP A 144 -22.31 -9.24 -1.13
C ASP A 144 -21.25 -8.28 -1.73
N GLU A 145 -20.68 -7.39 -0.92
CA GLU A 145 -19.78 -6.33 -1.40
C GLU A 145 -18.48 -6.89 -1.99
N ILE A 146 -17.93 -7.91 -1.36
CA ILE A 146 -16.69 -8.55 -1.85
C ILE A 146 -16.93 -9.16 -3.23
N ASP A 147 -18.05 -9.87 -3.44
CA ASP A 147 -18.38 -10.48 -4.73
C ASP A 147 -18.60 -9.42 -5.82
N ARG A 148 -19.28 -8.31 -5.51
CA ARG A 148 -19.46 -7.20 -6.44
C ARG A 148 -18.13 -6.53 -6.79
N ALA A 149 -17.25 -6.32 -5.80
CA ALA A 149 -15.94 -5.76 -6.04
C ALA A 149 -15.07 -6.67 -6.92
N LEU A 150 -15.07 -7.97 -6.68
CA LEU A 150 -14.38 -8.95 -7.51
C LEU A 150 -14.91 -8.95 -8.95
N GLN A 151 -16.25 -8.87 -9.15
CA GLN A 151 -16.82 -8.73 -10.48
C GLN A 151 -16.37 -7.44 -11.16
N THR A 152 -16.38 -6.32 -10.45
CA THR A 152 -15.92 -5.02 -10.96
C THR A 152 -14.47 -5.10 -11.39
N VAL A 153 -13.58 -5.61 -10.54
CA VAL A 153 -12.13 -5.74 -10.85
C VAL A 153 -11.88 -6.62 -12.07
N THR A 154 -12.65 -7.71 -12.24
CA THR A 154 -12.48 -8.62 -13.40
C THR A 154 -12.95 -8.02 -14.72
N GLN A 155 -13.77 -6.97 -14.71
CA GLN A 155 -14.24 -6.26 -15.90
C GLN A 155 -13.31 -5.14 -16.35
N HIS A 156 -12.40 -4.69 -15.49
CA HIS A 156 -11.45 -3.62 -15.82
C HIS A 156 -10.16 -4.17 -16.42
N ASP A 157 -9.57 -3.40 -17.32
CA ASP A 157 -8.23 -3.67 -17.86
C ASP A 157 -7.17 -3.27 -16.82
N LEU A 158 -6.74 -4.21 -16.00
CA LEU A 158 -5.76 -4.04 -14.94
C LEU A 158 -4.48 -4.81 -15.25
N ALA A 159 -3.34 -4.30 -14.82
CA ALA A 159 -2.05 -4.99 -14.85
C ALA A 159 -1.93 -6.02 -13.72
N GLY A 160 -2.59 -5.75 -12.59
CA GLY A 160 -2.59 -6.59 -11.42
C GLY A 160 -3.57 -6.11 -10.36
N VAL A 161 -3.77 -6.91 -9.32
CA VAL A 161 -4.66 -6.63 -8.20
C VAL A 161 -3.92 -6.73 -6.89
N LEU A 162 -4.01 -5.70 -6.07
CA LEU A 162 -3.59 -5.68 -4.68
C LEU A 162 -4.84 -5.83 -3.80
N ALA A 163 -4.96 -6.93 -3.06
CA ALA A 163 -6.07 -7.15 -2.15
C ALA A 163 -5.59 -7.05 -0.70
N LEU A 164 -6.11 -6.08 0.06
CA LEU A 164 -5.81 -5.91 1.48
C LEU A 164 -6.82 -6.72 2.30
N ALA A 165 -6.39 -7.88 2.79
CA ALA A 165 -7.24 -8.80 3.56
C ALA A 165 -6.96 -8.64 5.05
N SER A 166 -7.81 -7.91 5.75
CA SER A 166 -7.68 -7.69 7.20
C SER A 166 -8.54 -8.65 8.03
N THR A 167 -9.54 -9.31 7.41
CA THR A 167 -10.40 -10.29 8.05
C THR A 167 -10.29 -11.66 7.39
N ASP A 168 -10.60 -12.72 8.15
CA ASP A 168 -10.59 -14.10 7.63
C ASP A 168 -11.54 -14.24 6.43
N HIS A 169 -12.69 -13.59 6.45
CA HIS A 169 -13.65 -13.60 5.36
C HIS A 169 -13.05 -13.01 4.06
N MET A 170 -12.36 -11.85 4.17
CA MET A 170 -11.65 -11.26 3.03
C MET A 170 -10.52 -12.15 2.54
N ALA A 171 -9.71 -12.70 3.44
CA ALA A 171 -8.62 -13.60 3.09
C ALA A 171 -9.12 -14.83 2.34
N GLN A 172 -10.22 -15.44 2.80
CA GLN A 172 -10.86 -16.57 2.15
C GLN A 172 -11.43 -16.20 0.78
N ALA A 173 -12.20 -15.11 0.70
CA ALA A 173 -12.84 -14.68 -0.54
C ALA A 173 -11.79 -14.32 -1.60
N PHE A 174 -10.76 -13.55 -1.24
CA PHE A 174 -9.70 -13.17 -2.17
C PHE A 174 -8.79 -14.36 -2.53
N GLY A 175 -8.51 -15.25 -1.58
CA GLY A 175 -7.70 -16.45 -1.81
C GLY A 175 -8.36 -17.46 -2.75
N THR A 176 -9.70 -17.51 -2.81
CA THR A 176 -10.45 -18.35 -3.72
C THR A 176 -10.84 -17.67 -5.04
N ALA A 177 -10.65 -16.34 -5.13
CA ALA A 177 -10.97 -15.56 -6.30
C ALA A 177 -10.07 -15.91 -7.50
N ASN A 178 -10.67 -16.09 -8.66
CA ASN A 178 -9.92 -16.33 -9.90
C ASN A 178 -9.62 -15.01 -10.61
N PHE A 179 -8.52 -14.35 -10.21
CA PHE A 179 -8.03 -13.15 -10.89
C PHE A 179 -7.42 -13.53 -12.25
N ARG A 180 -7.81 -12.79 -13.30
CA ARG A 180 -7.26 -12.98 -14.67
C ARG A 180 -5.88 -12.35 -14.85
N VAL A 181 -5.42 -11.60 -13.85
CA VAL A 181 -4.16 -10.87 -13.79
C VAL A 181 -3.42 -11.26 -12.51
N PRO A 182 -2.11 -11.04 -12.43
CA PRO A 182 -1.36 -11.26 -11.20
C PRO A 182 -2.04 -10.55 -10.02
N ALA A 183 -2.19 -11.27 -8.91
CA ALA A 183 -2.75 -10.73 -7.69
C ALA A 183 -1.78 -10.93 -6.52
N PHE A 184 -1.74 -9.97 -5.61
CA PHE A 184 -1.05 -10.08 -4.34
C PHE A 184 -2.02 -9.82 -3.20
N LEU A 185 -2.12 -10.79 -2.31
CA LEU A 185 -2.91 -10.68 -1.10
C LEU A 185 -1.99 -10.15 0.01
N ALA A 186 -2.26 -8.93 0.47
CA ALA A 186 -1.55 -8.30 1.57
C ALA A 186 -2.46 -8.22 2.80
N GLY A 187 -1.92 -8.55 3.95
CA GLY A 187 -2.63 -8.54 5.22
C GLY A 187 -1.78 -9.21 6.29
N GLU A 188 -2.13 -9.02 7.54
CA GLU A 188 -1.55 -9.82 8.62
C GLU A 188 -2.18 -11.21 8.56
N GLU A 189 -1.39 -12.23 8.23
CA GLU A 189 -1.81 -13.62 8.35
C GLU A 189 -2.04 -13.97 9.83
N ASP A 190 -2.85 -15.01 10.08
CA ASP A 190 -2.90 -15.57 11.42
C ASP A 190 -1.55 -16.26 11.72
N GLU A 191 -0.71 -15.60 12.52
CA GLU A 191 0.65 -16.02 12.84
C GLU A 191 0.70 -17.39 13.54
N PHE A 192 -0.42 -17.82 14.12
CA PHE A 192 -0.54 -19.17 14.69
C PHE A 192 -0.61 -20.26 13.62
N ALA A 193 -1.14 -19.90 12.45
CA ALA A 193 -1.26 -20.85 11.33
C ALA A 193 0.00 -20.86 10.45
N SER A 194 0.75 -19.75 10.39
CA SER A 194 1.89 -19.58 9.47
C SER A 194 3.26 -19.87 10.10
N ASP A 195 3.37 -19.90 11.43
CA ASP A 195 4.64 -20.01 12.19
C ASP A 195 5.65 -18.89 11.86
N HIS A 196 5.15 -17.75 11.34
CA HIS A 196 5.94 -16.58 10.97
C HIS A 196 5.45 -15.33 11.70
N PRO A 197 5.86 -15.10 12.97
CA PRO A 197 5.44 -13.93 13.72
C PRO A 197 6.01 -12.64 13.13
N SER A 198 5.19 -11.59 13.08
CA SER A 198 5.63 -10.27 12.67
C SER A 198 6.58 -9.63 13.68
N GLN A 199 7.32 -8.60 13.26
CA GLN A 199 8.16 -7.84 14.20
C GLN A 199 7.32 -7.13 15.28
N LEU A 200 6.08 -6.77 14.98
CA LEU A 200 5.19 -6.17 15.98
C LEU A 200 4.90 -7.13 17.12
N THR A 201 4.59 -8.38 16.80
CA THR A 201 4.22 -9.40 17.79
C THR A 201 5.42 -10.06 18.46
N SER A 202 6.50 -10.31 17.71
CA SER A 202 7.70 -10.99 18.20
C SER A 202 8.70 -10.09 18.93
N VAL A 203 8.71 -8.79 18.63
CA VAL A 203 9.66 -7.82 19.22
C VAL A 203 8.92 -6.66 19.90
N GLY A 204 7.93 -6.07 19.22
CA GLY A 204 7.24 -4.87 19.70
C GLY A 204 6.46 -5.12 20.99
N PHE A 205 5.57 -6.11 21.01
CA PHE A 205 4.79 -6.43 22.21
C PHE A 205 5.67 -6.86 23.39
N PRO A 206 6.66 -7.75 23.24
CA PRO A 206 7.63 -8.02 24.32
C PRO A 206 8.27 -6.75 24.87
N ALA A 207 8.80 -5.86 24.02
CA ALA A 207 9.42 -4.61 24.46
C ALA A 207 8.45 -3.67 25.22
N LEU A 208 7.18 -3.65 24.82
CA LEU A 208 6.14 -2.87 25.50
C LEU A 208 5.82 -3.46 26.88
N ILE A 209 5.73 -4.78 27.00
CA ILE A 209 5.50 -5.46 28.28
C ILE A 209 6.73 -5.36 29.18
N ASP A 210 7.96 -5.48 28.65
CA ASP A 210 9.21 -5.19 29.37
C ASP A 210 9.16 -3.81 30.03
N HIS A 211 8.82 -2.78 29.25
CA HIS A 211 8.71 -1.42 29.76
C HIS A 211 7.72 -1.30 30.92
N LEU A 212 6.53 -1.89 30.83
CA LEU A 212 5.53 -1.86 31.91
C LEU A 212 6.00 -2.68 33.13
N ALA A 213 6.68 -3.80 32.91
CA ALA A 213 7.24 -4.62 33.97
C ALA A 213 8.35 -3.90 34.75
N GLU A 214 9.22 -3.16 34.05
CA GLU A 214 10.28 -2.32 34.63
C GLU A 214 9.70 -1.17 35.46
N LEU A 215 8.56 -0.61 35.07
CA LEU A 215 7.80 0.38 35.84
C LEU A 215 7.07 -0.23 37.05
N GLY A 216 7.15 -1.53 37.24
CA GLY A 216 6.58 -2.23 38.40
C GLY A 216 5.14 -2.72 38.21
N HIS A 217 4.54 -2.56 37.04
CA HIS A 217 3.23 -3.11 36.76
C HIS A 217 3.26 -4.65 36.83
N ARG A 218 2.25 -5.25 37.47
CA ARG A 218 2.16 -6.70 37.66
C ARG A 218 0.91 -7.32 37.09
N ARG A 219 -0.13 -6.54 36.92
CA ARG A 219 -1.41 -6.98 36.39
C ARG A 219 -1.89 -5.99 35.31
N LEU A 220 -2.09 -6.49 34.07
CA LEU A 220 -2.32 -5.71 32.88
C LEU A 220 -3.63 -6.14 32.22
N LEU A 221 -4.41 -5.19 31.68
CA LEU A 221 -5.58 -5.43 30.83
C LEU A 221 -5.21 -5.21 29.36
N HIS A 222 -5.63 -6.09 28.46
CA HIS A 222 -5.52 -5.84 27.02
C HIS A 222 -6.85 -5.36 26.44
N LEU A 223 -6.82 -4.19 25.81
CA LEU A 223 -7.92 -3.67 24.99
C LEU A 223 -7.64 -4.00 23.53
N ALA A 224 -8.12 -5.17 23.09
CA ALA A 224 -7.92 -5.74 21.77
C ALA A 224 -8.88 -5.16 20.72
N GLY A 225 -8.56 -5.31 19.44
CA GLY A 225 -9.47 -5.07 18.34
C GLY A 225 -10.50 -6.19 18.14
N PRO A 226 -11.29 -6.14 17.04
CA PRO A 226 -12.33 -7.12 16.75
C PRO A 226 -11.78 -8.51 16.46
N LEU A 227 -12.43 -9.55 16.96
CA LEU A 227 -11.99 -10.94 16.81
C LEU A 227 -11.91 -11.43 15.35
N ALA A 228 -12.69 -10.83 14.46
CA ALA A 228 -12.67 -11.18 13.03
C ALA A 228 -11.36 -10.79 12.32
N TRP A 229 -10.53 -9.94 12.95
CA TRP A 229 -9.26 -9.47 12.42
C TRP A 229 -8.11 -10.32 12.93
N SER A 230 -7.30 -10.86 12.00
CA SER A 230 -6.05 -11.56 12.35
C SER A 230 -5.11 -10.68 13.17
N ALA A 231 -4.96 -9.41 12.81
CA ALA A 231 -4.18 -8.43 13.57
C ALA A 231 -4.60 -8.35 15.05
N ALA A 232 -5.89 -8.34 15.35
CA ALA A 232 -6.38 -8.28 16.72
C ALA A 232 -6.04 -9.55 17.49
N ARG A 233 -6.21 -10.71 16.86
CA ARG A 233 -5.89 -12.00 17.48
C ARG A 233 -4.38 -12.17 17.71
N ASN A 234 -3.57 -11.76 16.74
CA ASN A 234 -2.11 -11.81 16.84
C ASN A 234 -1.60 -10.93 17.99
N ARG A 235 -2.09 -9.67 18.07
CA ARG A 235 -1.74 -8.75 19.17
C ARG A 235 -2.20 -9.27 20.52
N ALA A 236 -3.40 -9.85 20.63
CA ALA A 236 -3.87 -10.44 21.89
C ALA A 236 -3.02 -11.62 22.32
N ARG A 237 -2.62 -12.52 21.41
CA ARG A 237 -1.70 -13.63 21.71
C ARG A 237 -0.32 -13.13 22.09
N ALA A 238 0.22 -12.13 21.39
CA ALA A 238 1.51 -11.55 21.72
C ALA A 238 1.50 -10.94 23.11
N PHE A 239 0.42 -10.23 23.49
CA PHE A 239 0.21 -9.73 24.84
C PHE A 239 0.23 -10.86 25.89
N GLU A 240 -0.61 -11.88 25.73
CA GLU A 240 -0.70 -12.99 26.69
C GLU A 240 0.65 -13.73 26.79
N THR A 241 1.32 -13.97 25.67
CA THR A 241 2.64 -14.62 25.64
C THR A 241 3.69 -13.78 26.38
N ALA A 242 3.76 -12.47 26.12
CA ALA A 242 4.72 -11.59 26.76
C ALA A 242 4.43 -11.43 28.25
N VAL A 243 3.17 -11.29 28.65
CA VAL A 243 2.74 -11.23 30.07
C VAL A 243 3.17 -12.50 30.82
N ALA A 244 2.92 -13.68 30.23
CA ALA A 244 3.31 -14.96 30.83
C ALA A 244 4.83 -15.09 30.92
N ALA A 245 5.58 -14.73 29.89
CA ALA A 245 7.04 -14.79 29.85
C ALA A 245 7.70 -13.93 30.95
N HIS A 246 7.09 -12.85 31.37
CA HIS A 246 7.55 -11.94 32.43
C HIS A 246 7.01 -12.31 33.82
N GLY A 247 6.23 -13.38 33.95
CA GLY A 247 5.60 -13.77 35.21
C GLY A 247 4.56 -12.73 35.68
N LEU A 248 4.02 -11.94 34.78
CA LEU A 248 2.96 -10.99 35.06
C LEU A 248 1.59 -11.67 34.98
N VAL A 249 0.55 -10.95 35.37
CA VAL A 249 -0.83 -11.45 35.36
C VAL A 249 -1.65 -10.71 34.32
N SER A 250 -2.29 -11.45 33.42
CA SER A 250 -3.31 -10.89 32.55
C SER A 250 -4.60 -10.65 33.37
N ALA A 251 -5.13 -9.42 33.34
CA ALA A 251 -6.45 -9.11 33.88
C ALA A 251 -7.55 -9.49 32.88
N GLY A 252 -7.18 -10.00 31.72
CA GLY A 252 -8.07 -10.40 30.64
C GLY A 252 -7.89 -9.57 29.36
N VAL A 253 -8.66 -9.98 28.35
CA VAL A 253 -8.74 -9.32 27.05
C VAL A 253 -10.17 -8.85 26.85
N VAL A 254 -10.34 -7.55 26.56
CA VAL A 254 -11.62 -6.95 26.17
C VAL A 254 -11.53 -6.43 24.75
N HIS A 255 -12.63 -6.45 24.01
CA HIS A 255 -12.61 -6.18 22.57
C HIS A 255 -13.33 -4.89 22.21
N GLY A 256 -12.68 -4.01 21.46
CA GLY A 256 -13.25 -2.89 20.74
C GLY A 256 -13.32 -3.16 19.23
N ASP A 257 -13.53 -2.10 18.46
CA ASP A 257 -13.68 -2.11 17.01
C ASP A 257 -12.67 -1.20 16.28
N TRP A 258 -11.54 -0.96 16.89
CA TRP A 258 -10.47 -0.06 16.47
C TRP A 258 -10.78 1.44 16.65
N THR A 259 -12.02 1.83 16.91
CA THR A 259 -12.40 3.24 17.08
C THR A 259 -12.17 3.77 18.49
N ALA A 260 -11.97 5.09 18.63
CA ALA A 260 -11.91 5.74 19.94
C ALA A 260 -13.23 5.59 20.71
N ARG A 261 -14.36 5.54 19.99
CA ARG A 261 -15.67 5.29 20.60
C ARG A 261 -15.68 3.96 21.34
N SER A 262 -15.29 2.87 20.67
CA SER A 262 -15.29 1.55 21.29
C SER A 262 -14.32 1.46 22.46
N GLY A 263 -13.14 2.09 22.35
CA GLY A 263 -12.21 2.19 23.48
C GLY A 263 -12.81 2.86 24.69
N HIS A 264 -13.57 3.95 24.50
CA HIS A 264 -14.31 4.63 25.57
C HIS A 264 -15.43 3.76 26.15
N GLU A 265 -16.26 3.16 25.30
CA GLU A 265 -17.40 2.34 25.74
C GLU A 265 -16.95 1.12 26.53
N VAL A 266 -15.93 0.40 26.04
CA VAL A 266 -15.38 -0.78 26.70
C VAL A 266 -14.81 -0.44 28.09
N VAL A 267 -14.00 0.62 28.19
CA VAL A 267 -13.38 1.00 29.47
C VAL A 267 -14.43 1.59 30.44
N SER A 268 -15.44 2.30 29.94
CA SER A 268 -16.55 2.79 30.76
C SER A 268 -17.40 1.67 31.37
N ALA A 269 -17.54 0.54 30.64
CA ALA A 269 -18.30 -0.63 31.08
C ALA A 269 -17.55 -1.53 32.09
N LEU A 270 -16.26 -1.30 32.32
CA LEU A 270 -15.49 -2.08 33.31
C LEU A 270 -16.02 -1.87 34.73
N PRO A 271 -15.84 -2.85 35.65
CA PRO A 271 -16.24 -2.72 37.06
C PRO A 271 -15.69 -1.46 37.72
N SER A 272 -16.38 -0.96 38.76
CA SER A 272 -15.94 0.25 39.47
C SER A 272 -14.59 0.08 40.16
N SER A 273 -14.30 -1.10 40.68
CA SER A 273 -12.97 -1.43 41.22
C SER A 273 -12.17 -2.17 40.16
N LEU A 274 -11.00 -1.64 39.82
CA LEU A 274 -10.05 -2.24 38.87
C LEU A 274 -8.90 -2.88 39.67
N ASP A 275 -8.55 -4.10 39.32
CA ASP A 275 -7.49 -4.87 39.98
C ASP A 275 -6.20 -4.94 39.12
N PHE A 276 -6.11 -4.09 38.09
CA PHE A 276 -4.95 -3.91 37.23
C PHE A 276 -4.46 -2.46 37.26
N THR A 277 -3.23 -2.23 36.84
CA THR A 277 -2.57 -0.91 36.89
C THR A 277 -2.15 -0.37 35.55
N ALA A 278 -2.31 -1.16 34.49
CA ALA A 278 -2.03 -0.68 33.12
C ALA A 278 -3.02 -1.30 32.10
N VAL A 279 -3.34 -0.49 31.10
CA VAL A 279 -4.12 -0.88 29.91
C VAL A 279 -3.20 -0.90 28.71
N VAL A 280 -3.13 -2.03 28.01
CA VAL A 280 -2.42 -2.19 26.75
C VAL A 280 -3.44 -2.18 25.63
N ALA A 281 -3.62 -1.03 24.97
CA ALA A 281 -4.55 -0.90 23.85
C ALA A 281 -3.89 -1.38 22.54
N ALA A 282 -4.65 -2.10 21.75
CA ALA A 282 -4.18 -2.67 20.49
C ALA A 282 -4.01 -1.63 19.36
N ASN A 283 -4.56 -0.42 19.52
CA ASN A 283 -4.21 0.74 18.69
C ASN A 283 -4.36 2.07 19.47
N ASP A 284 -3.81 3.14 18.90
CA ASP A 284 -3.80 4.46 19.53
C ASP A 284 -5.19 5.11 19.57
N GLN A 285 -6.06 4.81 18.61
CA GLN A 285 -7.42 5.34 18.58
C GLN A 285 -8.26 4.79 19.74
N MET A 286 -8.22 3.49 20.01
CA MET A 286 -8.87 2.92 21.20
C MET A 286 -8.22 3.43 22.50
N ALA A 287 -6.89 3.63 22.51
CA ALA A 287 -6.21 4.22 23.66
C ALA A 287 -6.73 5.64 23.95
N LEU A 288 -7.00 6.47 22.92
CA LEU A 288 -7.59 7.80 23.08
C LEU A 288 -8.95 7.72 23.76
N GLY A 289 -9.81 6.81 23.31
CA GLY A 289 -11.12 6.59 23.94
C GLY A 289 -11.01 6.10 25.39
N ALA A 290 -10.09 5.17 25.63
CA ALA A 290 -9.81 4.66 26.97
C ALA A 290 -9.29 5.75 27.91
N LEU A 291 -8.42 6.66 27.45
CA LEU A 291 -7.97 7.81 28.22
C LEU A 291 -9.13 8.70 28.69
N LEU A 292 -10.10 8.97 27.81
CA LEU A 292 -11.30 9.74 28.17
C LEU A 292 -12.11 9.00 29.23
N ALA A 293 -12.38 7.71 29.03
CA ALA A 293 -13.16 6.91 29.97
C ALA A 293 -12.49 6.80 31.35
N LEU A 294 -11.18 6.59 31.43
CA LEU A 294 -10.42 6.57 32.68
C LEU A 294 -10.55 7.90 33.42
N ARG A 295 -10.42 9.02 32.71
CA ARG A 295 -10.58 10.36 33.26
C ARG A 295 -12.01 10.59 33.81
N GLU A 296 -13.04 10.18 33.09
CA GLU A 296 -14.47 10.29 33.54
C GLU A 296 -14.75 9.42 34.78
N ARG A 297 -14.02 8.32 34.93
CA ARG A 297 -14.03 7.48 36.13
C ARG A 297 -13.21 8.06 37.30
N GLY A 298 -12.59 9.23 37.11
CA GLY A 298 -11.77 9.89 38.13
C GLY A 298 -10.37 9.31 38.30
N LEU A 299 -9.90 8.49 37.34
CA LEU A 299 -8.54 7.92 37.34
C LEU A 299 -7.60 8.82 36.54
N ARG A 300 -6.46 9.15 37.15
CA ARG A 300 -5.42 9.95 36.50
C ARG A 300 -4.47 9.02 35.74
N VAL A 301 -4.11 9.44 34.55
CA VAL A 301 -3.09 8.78 33.72
C VAL A 301 -1.88 9.71 33.67
N PRO A 302 -0.69 9.26 34.04
CA PRO A 302 -0.31 7.87 34.38
C PRO A 302 -0.40 7.48 35.86
N GLU A 303 -0.72 8.42 36.80
CA GLU A 303 -0.50 8.27 38.23
C GLU A 303 -1.32 7.13 38.87
N ASP A 304 -2.57 6.93 38.42
CA ASP A 304 -3.46 5.89 38.95
C ASP A 304 -3.55 4.69 37.98
N MET A 305 -3.30 4.92 36.69
CA MET A 305 -3.39 3.90 35.61
C MET A 305 -2.46 4.29 34.47
N SER A 306 -1.54 3.39 34.07
CA SER A 306 -0.77 3.52 32.85
C SER A 306 -1.58 3.07 31.64
N ILE A 307 -1.32 3.68 30.45
CA ILE A 307 -1.92 3.24 29.20
C ILE A 307 -0.87 3.28 28.07
N THR A 308 -0.92 2.28 27.21
CA THR A 308 -0.10 2.21 26.00
C THR A 308 -0.97 1.99 24.77
N GLY A 309 -0.44 2.33 23.59
CA GLY A 309 -1.08 2.11 22.30
C GLY A 309 -0.18 1.36 21.33
N VAL A 310 -0.65 1.28 20.09
CA VAL A 310 0.06 0.77 18.91
C VAL A 310 -0.31 1.66 17.74
N ASP A 311 0.59 1.88 16.82
CA ASP A 311 0.57 2.57 15.52
C ASP A 311 1.45 3.82 15.50
N ASP A 312 1.60 4.55 16.61
CA ASP A 312 2.23 5.87 16.73
C ASP A 312 1.62 6.88 15.75
N ILE A 313 0.28 7.01 15.82
CA ILE A 313 -0.41 8.02 15.01
C ILE A 313 0.11 9.43 15.33
N PRO A 314 0.11 10.39 14.39
CA PRO A 314 0.64 11.75 14.62
C PRO A 314 0.04 12.44 15.85
N ASP A 315 -1.24 12.18 16.13
CA ASP A 315 -1.97 12.77 17.25
C ASP A 315 -1.55 12.19 18.61
N ALA A 316 -0.97 10.99 18.66
CA ALA A 316 -0.56 10.31 19.91
C ALA A 316 0.42 11.15 20.75
N ALA A 317 1.27 11.94 20.09
CA ALA A 317 2.19 12.87 20.75
C ALA A 317 1.49 14.06 21.44
N TYR A 318 0.22 14.32 21.11
CA TYR A 318 -0.59 15.44 21.58
C TYR A 318 -1.79 15.00 22.42
N PHE A 319 -1.92 13.71 22.75
CA PHE A 319 -2.89 13.24 23.72
C PHE A 319 -2.61 13.82 25.11
N SER A 320 -3.54 13.74 26.00
CA SER A 320 -3.39 14.24 27.36
C SER A 320 -3.60 13.09 28.36
N PRO A 321 -2.48 12.51 28.84
CA PRO A 321 -1.07 12.74 28.49
C PRO A 321 -0.65 12.22 27.11
N PRO A 322 0.54 12.65 26.56
CA PRO A 322 1.12 12.07 25.36
C PRO A 322 1.30 10.55 25.47
N LEU A 323 0.86 9.79 24.47
CA LEU A 323 0.73 8.34 24.53
C LEU A 323 2.04 7.61 24.26
N THR A 324 2.44 6.73 25.17
CA THR A 324 3.45 5.69 24.94
C THR A 324 2.85 4.64 24.00
N THR A 325 3.54 4.30 22.91
CA THR A 325 2.97 3.47 21.85
C THR A 325 4.05 2.71 21.07
N LEU A 326 3.66 1.67 20.34
CA LEU A 326 4.51 1.00 19.36
C LEU A 326 4.34 1.63 17.99
N ARG A 327 5.43 2.09 17.38
CA ARG A 327 5.42 2.60 16.01
C ARG A 327 5.35 1.45 15.01
N VAL A 328 4.43 1.56 14.04
CA VAL A 328 4.29 0.63 12.91
C VAL A 328 4.43 1.41 11.61
N ASP A 329 5.30 0.95 10.69
CA ASP A 329 5.46 1.59 9.37
C ASP A 329 4.49 1.00 8.33
N PHE A 330 3.24 1.43 8.39
CA PHE A 330 2.22 1.03 7.43
C PHE A 330 2.50 1.52 6.01
N VAL A 331 3.22 2.65 5.85
CA VAL A 331 3.58 3.17 4.52
C VAL A 331 4.57 2.22 3.85
N ALA A 332 5.56 1.72 4.60
CA ALA A 332 6.48 0.72 4.09
C ALA A 332 5.77 -0.61 3.78
N GLN A 333 4.77 -1.03 4.58
CA GLN A 333 3.95 -2.21 4.27
C GLN A 333 3.24 -2.07 2.92
N GLY A 334 2.61 -0.93 2.68
CA GLY A 334 1.93 -0.65 1.41
C GLY A 334 2.88 -0.62 0.22
N ARG A 335 4.06 -0.04 0.39
CA ARG A 335 5.12 -0.03 -0.63
C ARG A 335 5.53 -1.45 -1.01
N ARG A 336 5.86 -2.28 -0.03
CA ARG A 336 6.25 -3.68 -0.25
C ARG A 336 5.17 -4.49 -0.94
N ALA A 337 3.93 -4.31 -0.55
CA ALA A 337 2.82 -5.01 -1.17
C ALA A 337 2.75 -4.74 -2.69
N VAL A 338 3.01 -3.50 -3.12
CA VAL A 338 3.10 -3.15 -4.55
C VAL A 338 4.37 -3.71 -5.18
N GLU A 339 5.52 -3.66 -4.52
CA GLU A 339 6.79 -4.23 -5.02
C GLU A 339 6.65 -5.73 -5.30
N HIS A 340 6.01 -6.49 -4.40
CA HIS A 340 5.68 -7.90 -4.59
C HIS A 340 4.73 -8.12 -5.77
N LEU A 341 3.68 -7.30 -5.89
CA LEU A 341 2.77 -7.37 -7.03
C LEU A 341 3.50 -7.10 -8.35
N LEU A 342 4.36 -6.07 -8.39
CA LEU A 342 5.14 -5.72 -9.59
C LEU A 342 6.13 -6.83 -9.98
N ALA A 343 6.75 -7.50 -9.01
CA ALA A 343 7.57 -8.67 -9.28
C ALA A 343 6.76 -9.77 -9.97
N ARG A 344 5.55 -10.09 -9.46
CA ARG A 344 4.64 -11.06 -10.09
C ARG A 344 4.19 -10.63 -11.48
N ILE A 345 3.87 -9.35 -11.70
CA ILE A 345 3.53 -8.80 -13.02
C ILE A 345 4.70 -8.97 -14.00
N ALA A 346 5.93 -8.85 -13.51
CA ALA A 346 7.14 -9.06 -14.31
C ALA A 346 7.55 -10.53 -14.45
N GLY A 347 6.81 -11.48 -13.85
CA GLY A 347 7.15 -12.91 -13.84
C GLY A 347 8.41 -13.23 -13.03
N ARG A 348 8.70 -12.44 -11.99
CA ARG A 348 9.82 -12.62 -11.07
C ARG A 348 9.31 -12.99 -9.67
N GLU A 349 10.12 -13.71 -8.91
CA GLU A 349 9.87 -13.87 -7.49
C GLU A 349 10.16 -12.55 -6.77
N PRO A 350 9.36 -12.20 -5.74
CA PRO A 350 9.67 -11.07 -4.87
C PRO A 350 11.04 -11.28 -4.18
N GLU A 351 11.74 -10.19 -3.91
CA GLU A 351 12.92 -10.24 -3.07
C GLU A 351 12.53 -10.49 -1.61
N ASP A 352 13.40 -11.19 -0.84
CA ASP A 352 13.19 -11.41 0.60
C ASP A 352 13.10 -10.08 1.32
N ASP A 353 12.06 -9.90 2.12
CA ASP A 353 11.79 -8.65 2.82
C ASP A 353 12.72 -8.45 4.02
N GLU A 354 13.34 -7.28 4.10
CA GLU A 354 13.83 -6.76 5.37
C GLU A 354 12.66 -6.60 6.35
N ALA A 355 12.76 -7.16 7.53
CA ALA A 355 11.68 -7.10 8.51
C ALA A 355 11.34 -5.64 8.87
N LEU A 356 10.05 -5.27 8.84
CA LEU A 356 9.57 -3.95 9.26
C LEU A 356 9.77 -3.82 10.77
N ILE A 357 10.66 -2.92 11.20
CA ILE A 357 11.01 -2.75 12.59
C ILE A 357 9.86 -2.07 13.35
N SER A 358 9.38 -2.72 14.42
CA SER A 358 8.50 -2.09 15.40
C SER A 358 9.33 -1.44 16.50
N GLN A 359 9.07 -0.17 16.79
CA GLN A 359 9.79 0.62 17.76
C GLN A 359 8.88 1.08 18.90
N LEU A 360 9.28 0.85 20.16
CA LEU A 360 8.61 1.46 21.30
C LEU A 360 8.96 2.94 21.39
N VAL A 361 7.93 3.79 21.47
CA VAL A 361 8.01 5.24 21.62
C VAL A 361 7.46 5.60 23.00
N VAL A 362 8.35 5.75 23.96
CA VAL A 362 7.98 6.10 25.34
C VAL A 362 7.62 7.58 25.43
N ARG A 363 6.44 7.87 26.03
CA ARG A 363 5.95 9.21 26.31
C ARG A 363 5.49 9.33 27.77
N ARG A 364 4.38 10.01 28.04
CA ARG A 364 3.95 10.37 29.39
C ARG A 364 2.70 9.64 29.89
N SER A 365 2.21 8.66 29.14
CA SER A 365 1.03 7.88 29.54
C SER A 365 1.36 6.65 30.38
N THR A 366 2.63 6.46 30.71
CA THR A 366 3.13 5.38 31.57
C THR A 366 4.06 5.95 32.62
N ASP A 367 3.97 5.44 33.86
CA ASP A 367 4.83 5.80 35.00
C ASP A 367 4.94 4.61 35.96
N ALA A 368 5.87 4.71 36.91
CA ALA A 368 6.04 3.70 37.93
C ALA A 368 4.77 3.55 38.76
N THR A 369 4.34 2.30 38.99
CA THR A 369 3.16 2.04 39.83
C THR A 369 3.45 2.34 41.29
N ALA A 370 2.55 3.04 41.94
CA ALA A 370 2.58 3.31 43.38
C ALA A 370 1.99 2.16 44.22
N ARG A 371 1.50 1.08 43.59
CA ARG A 371 0.81 -0.06 44.24
C ARG A 371 1.66 -1.34 44.24
#